data_08841478d478aa070a8de8f585e796df
#
_entry.id   08841478d478aa070a8de8f585e796df
#
_cell.length_a   1.000
_cell.length_b   1.000
_cell.length_c   1.000
_cell.angle_alpha   90.00
_cell.angle_beta   90.00
_cell.angle_gamma   90.00
#
_symmetry.space_group_name_H-M   'P 1'
#
loop_
_entity.id
_entity.type
_entity.pdbx_description
1 polymer ?
#
loop_
_entity_poly.entity_id
_entity_poly.type
_entity_poly.pdbx_seq_one_letter_code
_entity_poly.pdbx_strand_id
1 'polypeptide(L)'
;MSKKLIKNIGVLATPTGSYAKSGRAQGEISIYKDAAIVCENGEILGIYEGDTIPNGQFDEIIDAKGQLVTPGLVDSHTHLVFGGWREHEVPLKLRGASYLEILEAGGGIIDTVRNTRKDSFEELYNKSMGLLNDIKKLGITTIEIKSGYGLDIANEMKQLEVIREMRKNTLIDICPTFMGAHAVAPEFAGKGDEYVDYIVNEMIPELARRNHEEEIPLAVFCDVFCETSAFNVDQSR
;
A
#
# COMPACT_ATOMS: atom_id res chain seq x y z
N MET A 1 10.11 -11.95 -26.59
CA MET A 1 10.37 -12.74 -25.36
C MET A 1 11.65 -12.19 -24.77
N SER A 2 11.64 -11.84 -23.48
CA SER A 2 12.83 -11.25 -22.83
C SER A 2 13.36 -12.21 -21.79
N LYS A 3 14.60 -12.68 -22.00
CA LYS A 3 15.30 -13.58 -21.08
C LYS A 3 16.40 -12.84 -20.34
N LYS A 4 16.36 -12.86 -19.02
CA LYS A 4 17.28 -12.13 -18.15
C LYS A 4 18.06 -13.07 -17.25
N LEU A 5 19.30 -12.71 -16.98
CA LEU A 5 20.18 -13.37 -16.03
C LEU A 5 20.58 -12.37 -14.93
N ILE A 6 20.32 -12.71 -13.69
CA ILE A 6 20.92 -12.03 -12.53
C ILE A 6 22.04 -12.95 -12.03
N LYS A 7 23.29 -12.51 -12.09
CA LYS A 7 24.48 -13.31 -11.73
C LYS A 7 25.28 -12.67 -10.61
N ASN A 8 26.26 -13.41 -10.12
CA ASN A 8 27.16 -12.98 -9.06
C ASN A 8 26.39 -12.55 -7.78
N ILE A 9 25.35 -13.30 -7.43
CA ILE A 9 24.59 -13.10 -6.21
C ILE A 9 25.38 -13.74 -5.07
N GLY A 10 25.87 -12.94 -4.11
CA GLY A 10 26.61 -13.47 -2.96
C GLY A 10 25.70 -14.27 -2.03
N VAL A 11 24.52 -13.76 -1.74
CA VAL A 11 23.47 -14.44 -0.99
C VAL A 11 22.11 -14.13 -1.63
N LEU A 12 21.35 -15.15 -1.95
CA LEU A 12 19.93 -15.03 -2.28
C LEU A 12 19.11 -15.54 -1.10
N ALA A 13 18.26 -14.70 -0.52
CA ALA A 13 17.33 -15.07 0.53
C ALA A 13 15.89 -14.87 0.03
N THR A 14 15.08 -15.93 0.07
CA THR A 14 13.70 -15.91 -0.43
C THR A 14 12.78 -16.73 0.47
N PRO A 15 11.51 -16.36 0.67
CA PRO A 15 10.53 -17.21 1.35
C PRO A 15 10.39 -18.56 0.67
N THR A 16 10.07 -19.60 1.45
CA THR A 16 9.85 -20.94 0.94
C THR A 16 8.42 -21.17 0.53
N GLY A 17 8.21 -21.82 -0.62
CA GLY A 17 6.88 -22.17 -1.13
C GLY A 17 6.16 -21.02 -1.83
N SER A 18 4.94 -21.31 -2.32
CA SER A 18 4.11 -20.40 -3.15
C SER A 18 2.82 -19.96 -2.45
N TYR A 19 2.67 -20.24 -1.16
CA TYR A 19 1.47 -19.92 -0.39
C TYR A 19 1.82 -19.16 0.89
N ALA A 20 0.88 -18.34 1.35
CA ALA A 20 0.96 -17.70 2.66
C ALA A 20 1.06 -18.77 3.77
N LYS A 21 2.00 -18.58 4.67
CA LYS A 21 2.24 -19.48 5.80
C LYS A 21 1.77 -18.84 7.10
N SER A 22 1.43 -19.66 8.10
CA SER A 22 0.98 -19.19 9.41
C SER A 22 1.97 -19.61 10.52
N GLY A 23 1.93 -18.87 11.62
CA GLY A 23 2.73 -19.14 12.80
C GLY A 23 4.25 -19.14 12.50
N ARG A 24 4.97 -20.09 13.03
CA ARG A 24 6.44 -20.16 12.88
C ARG A 24 6.92 -20.37 11.44
N ALA A 25 6.10 -20.99 10.60
CA ALA A 25 6.44 -21.22 9.20
C ALA A 25 6.56 -19.92 8.37
N GLN A 26 6.04 -18.78 8.86
CA GLN A 26 6.24 -17.48 8.22
C GLN A 26 7.71 -17.04 8.18
N GLY A 27 8.52 -17.51 9.13
CA GLY A 27 9.95 -17.20 9.19
C GLY A 27 10.86 -18.15 8.39
N GLU A 28 10.29 -19.13 7.69
CA GLU A 28 11.06 -20.07 6.88
C GLU A 28 11.51 -19.42 5.58
N ILE A 29 12.82 -19.34 5.39
CA ILE A 29 13.45 -18.81 4.19
C ILE A 29 14.44 -19.83 3.61
N SER A 30 14.55 -19.85 2.29
CA SER A 30 15.63 -20.52 1.57
C SER A 30 16.79 -19.55 1.36
N ILE A 31 18.01 -20.04 1.58
CA ILE A 31 19.24 -19.26 1.39
C ILE A 31 20.10 -20.01 0.38
N TYR A 32 20.49 -19.33 -0.70
CA TYR A 32 21.42 -19.82 -1.71
C TYR A 32 22.66 -18.93 -1.70
N LYS A 33 23.84 -19.52 -1.88
CA LYS A 33 25.12 -18.80 -1.93
C LYS A 33 25.72 -18.90 -3.32
N ASP A 34 26.46 -17.86 -3.70
CA ASP A 34 27.11 -17.79 -5.01
C ASP A 34 26.13 -18.14 -6.15
N ALA A 35 24.97 -17.50 -6.12
CA ALA A 35 23.81 -17.87 -6.90
C ALA A 35 23.62 -17.02 -8.16
N ALA A 36 22.77 -17.54 -9.04
CA ALA A 36 22.19 -16.79 -10.16
C ALA A 36 20.70 -17.08 -10.31
N ILE A 37 19.97 -16.15 -10.89
CA ILE A 37 18.55 -16.29 -11.22
C ILE A 37 18.39 -16.10 -12.72
N VAL A 38 17.64 -17.00 -13.36
CA VAL A 38 17.20 -16.83 -14.74
C VAL A 38 15.72 -16.52 -14.75
N CYS A 39 15.36 -15.42 -15.43
CA CYS A 39 13.97 -15.03 -15.64
C CYS A 39 13.67 -15.03 -17.13
N GLU A 40 12.43 -15.33 -17.50
CA GLU A 40 11.92 -15.22 -18.87
C GLU A 40 10.48 -14.72 -18.83
N ASN A 41 10.20 -13.66 -19.60
CA ASN A 41 8.86 -13.05 -19.69
C ASN A 41 8.24 -12.66 -18.36
N GLY A 42 9.06 -12.26 -17.36
CA GLY A 42 8.60 -11.85 -16.05
C GLY A 42 8.49 -12.98 -15.01
N GLU A 43 8.76 -14.23 -15.42
CA GLU A 43 8.75 -15.39 -14.52
C GLU A 43 10.16 -15.87 -14.19
N ILE A 44 10.36 -16.35 -12.96
CA ILE A 44 11.62 -16.99 -12.56
C ILE A 44 11.63 -18.42 -13.07
N LEU A 45 12.53 -18.71 -14.02
CA LEU A 45 12.70 -20.07 -14.55
C LEU A 45 13.48 -20.98 -13.61
N GLY A 46 14.43 -20.42 -12.87
CA GLY A 46 15.23 -21.20 -11.94
C GLY A 46 16.25 -20.38 -11.16
N ILE A 47 16.68 -20.97 -10.06
CA ILE A 47 17.77 -20.51 -9.20
C ILE A 47 18.90 -21.52 -9.36
N TYR A 48 20.11 -21.06 -9.55
CA TYR A 48 21.30 -21.86 -9.85
C TYR A 48 22.41 -21.47 -8.87
N GLU A 49 23.20 -22.45 -8.42
CA GLU A 49 24.36 -22.23 -7.52
C GLU A 49 25.65 -22.68 -8.18
N GLY A 50 26.73 -21.97 -7.91
CA GLY A 50 28.06 -22.28 -8.43
C GLY A 50 28.11 -22.37 -9.95
N ASP A 51 28.67 -23.45 -10.46
CA ASP A 51 28.90 -23.67 -11.91
C ASP A 51 27.65 -24.20 -12.67
N THR A 52 26.49 -24.27 -12.02
CA THR A 52 25.27 -24.83 -12.63
C THR A 52 24.50 -23.81 -13.48
N ILE A 53 25.00 -22.59 -13.63
CA ILE A 53 24.36 -21.53 -14.41
C ILE A 53 24.25 -21.98 -15.86
N PRO A 54 23.04 -22.00 -16.45
CA PRO A 54 22.86 -22.47 -17.81
C PRO A 54 23.56 -21.55 -18.83
N ASN A 55 24.28 -22.18 -19.76
CA ASN A 55 24.79 -21.47 -20.93
C ASN A 55 23.64 -21.03 -21.84
N GLY A 56 23.66 -19.80 -22.29
CA GLY A 56 22.61 -19.29 -23.20
C GLY A 56 22.79 -17.83 -23.56
N GLN A 57 21.98 -17.39 -24.52
CA GLN A 57 21.86 -15.98 -24.82
C GLN A 57 20.81 -15.36 -23.88
N PHE A 58 21.15 -14.21 -23.31
CA PHE A 58 20.27 -13.42 -22.45
C PHE A 58 20.16 -12.02 -23.06
N ASP A 59 18.94 -11.51 -23.10
CA ASP A 59 18.69 -10.14 -23.59
C ASP A 59 19.19 -9.09 -22.59
N GLU A 60 19.23 -9.46 -21.29
CA GLU A 60 19.74 -8.60 -20.23
C GLU A 60 20.52 -9.41 -19.21
N ILE A 61 21.68 -8.90 -18.77
CA ILE A 61 22.48 -9.50 -17.70
C ILE A 61 22.69 -8.44 -16.62
N ILE A 62 22.24 -8.78 -15.41
CA ILE A 62 22.41 -7.95 -14.21
C ILE A 62 23.47 -8.60 -13.34
N ASP A 63 24.53 -7.85 -13.02
CA ASP A 63 25.57 -8.30 -12.11
C ASP A 63 25.27 -7.80 -10.69
N ALA A 64 24.95 -8.72 -9.78
CA ALA A 64 24.68 -8.42 -8.39
C ALA A 64 25.94 -8.12 -7.55
N LYS A 65 27.13 -8.27 -8.12
CA LYS A 65 28.43 -7.90 -7.52
C LYS A 65 28.67 -8.49 -6.12
N GLY A 66 28.23 -9.72 -5.91
CA GLY A 66 28.36 -10.42 -4.61
C GLY A 66 27.42 -9.91 -3.51
N GLN A 67 26.43 -9.10 -3.86
CA GLN A 67 25.51 -8.53 -2.87
C GLN A 67 24.38 -9.50 -2.51
N LEU A 68 23.65 -9.16 -1.44
CA LEU A 68 22.39 -9.80 -1.07
C LEU A 68 21.31 -9.47 -2.10
N VAL A 69 20.59 -10.48 -2.53
CA VAL A 69 19.38 -10.36 -3.36
C VAL A 69 18.20 -10.96 -2.61
N THR A 70 17.09 -10.27 -2.62
CA THR A 70 15.82 -10.72 -2.05
C THR A 70 14.70 -10.49 -3.06
N PRO A 71 13.54 -11.13 -2.93
CA PRO A 71 12.32 -10.64 -3.57
C PRO A 71 12.08 -9.18 -3.22
N GLY A 72 11.35 -8.46 -4.07
CA GLY A 72 10.92 -7.11 -3.76
C GLY A 72 10.13 -7.05 -2.44
N LEU A 73 10.31 -5.98 -1.68
CA LEU A 73 9.63 -5.80 -0.41
C LEU A 73 8.15 -5.47 -0.63
N VAL A 74 7.31 -5.92 0.30
CA VAL A 74 5.88 -5.65 0.31
C VAL A 74 5.56 -4.73 1.48
N ASP A 75 4.97 -3.56 1.21
CA ASP A 75 4.39 -2.70 2.23
C ASP A 75 2.87 -2.93 2.28
N SER A 76 2.43 -3.65 3.29
CA SER A 76 1.06 -4.16 3.40
C SER A 76 0.09 -3.23 4.13
N HIS A 77 0.49 -2.00 4.45
CA HIS A 77 -0.39 -1.05 5.14
C HIS A 77 0.06 0.39 4.96
N THR A 78 -0.51 1.10 3.99
CA THR A 78 -0.27 2.53 3.82
C THR A 78 -1.55 3.30 3.54
N HIS A 79 -1.51 4.61 3.84
CA HIS A 79 -2.47 5.62 3.41
C HIS A 79 -1.72 6.67 2.59
N LEU A 80 -1.18 6.28 1.43
CA LEU A 80 -0.25 7.10 0.65
C LEU A 80 -0.92 8.33 0.02
N VAL A 81 -2.23 8.24 -0.27
CA VAL A 81 -3.01 9.34 -0.84
C VAL A 81 -3.63 10.16 0.29
N PHE A 82 -3.02 11.29 0.62
CA PHE A 82 -3.51 12.19 1.67
C PHE A 82 -3.15 13.65 1.38
N GLY A 83 -3.99 14.57 1.85
CA GLY A 83 -3.77 16.02 1.78
C GLY A 83 -2.99 16.55 2.98
N GLY A 84 -2.33 17.70 2.77
CA GLY A 84 -1.56 18.37 3.82
C GLY A 84 -0.39 17.56 4.37
N TRP A 85 0.23 18.11 5.41
CA TRP A 85 1.24 17.47 6.24
C TRP A 85 0.96 17.80 7.69
N ARG A 86 1.32 16.90 8.60
CA ARG A 86 1.12 17.09 10.05
C ARG A 86 2.42 17.36 10.79
N GLU A 87 3.39 17.99 10.14
CA GLU A 87 4.68 18.36 10.72
C GLU A 87 4.54 19.31 11.92
N HIS A 88 3.48 20.11 11.97
CA HIS A 88 3.16 20.98 13.10
C HIS A 88 2.85 20.22 14.40
N GLU A 89 2.50 18.94 14.32
CA GLU A 89 2.31 18.07 15.49
C GLU A 89 3.64 17.62 16.12
N VAL A 90 4.71 17.58 15.34
CA VAL A 90 6.02 17.06 15.82
C VAL A 90 6.51 17.82 17.06
N PRO A 91 6.49 19.16 17.09
CA PRO A 91 6.88 19.90 18.30
C PRO A 91 5.96 19.62 19.50
N LEU A 92 4.68 19.36 19.28
CA LEU A 92 3.74 19.01 20.35
C LEU A 92 4.08 17.63 20.93
N LYS A 93 4.28 16.63 20.07
CA LYS A 93 4.69 15.26 20.46
C LYS A 93 6.02 15.26 21.21
N LEU A 94 7.00 16.02 20.75
CA LEU A 94 8.30 16.13 21.41
C LEU A 94 8.23 16.78 22.80
N ARG A 95 7.22 17.61 23.06
CA ARG A 95 6.93 18.18 24.37
C ARG A 95 6.08 17.29 25.27
N GLY A 96 5.71 16.10 24.78
CA GLY A 96 4.93 15.12 25.53
C GLY A 96 3.40 15.33 25.46
N ALA A 97 2.92 16.14 24.51
CA ALA A 97 1.47 16.32 24.34
C ALA A 97 0.80 14.98 24.06
N SER A 98 -0.32 14.75 24.74
CA SER A 98 -1.19 13.59 24.52
C SER A 98 -1.90 13.68 23.17
N TYR A 99 -2.43 12.55 22.72
CA TYR A 99 -3.22 12.52 21.48
C TYR A 99 -4.45 13.45 21.55
N LEU A 100 -5.09 13.55 22.70
CA LEU A 100 -6.24 14.44 22.90
C LEU A 100 -5.84 15.92 22.78
N GLU A 101 -4.74 16.32 23.41
CA GLU A 101 -4.23 17.69 23.29
C GLU A 101 -3.86 18.06 21.85
N ILE A 102 -3.34 17.11 21.07
CA ILE A 102 -3.08 17.30 19.63
C ILE A 102 -4.39 17.49 18.85
N LEU A 103 -5.42 16.67 19.14
CA LEU A 103 -6.75 16.81 18.54
C LEU A 103 -7.38 18.18 18.87
N GLU A 104 -7.33 18.59 20.13
CA GLU A 104 -7.86 19.90 20.59
C GLU A 104 -7.11 21.07 19.92
N ALA A 105 -5.83 20.90 19.62
CA ALA A 105 -5.03 21.85 18.84
C ALA A 105 -5.33 21.83 17.32
N GLY A 106 -6.32 21.03 16.89
CA GLY A 106 -6.76 20.95 15.48
C GLY A 106 -5.96 19.97 14.62
N GLY A 107 -5.11 19.14 15.21
CA GLY A 107 -4.35 18.08 14.56
C GLY A 107 -5.12 16.75 14.47
N GLY A 108 -4.37 15.66 14.32
CA GLY A 108 -4.90 14.30 14.22
C GLY A 108 -5.52 13.97 12.86
N ILE A 109 -6.27 12.87 12.82
CA ILE A 109 -6.85 12.34 11.56
C ILE A 109 -7.78 13.36 10.88
N ILE A 110 -8.53 14.13 11.64
CA ILE A 110 -9.50 15.12 11.11
C ILE A 110 -8.79 16.25 10.36
N ASP A 111 -7.59 16.63 10.76
CA ASP A 111 -6.79 17.59 9.99
C ASP A 111 -6.39 17.02 8.62
N THR A 112 -5.95 15.75 8.58
CA THR A 112 -5.68 15.06 7.31
C THR A 112 -6.94 14.97 6.45
N VAL A 113 -8.09 14.63 7.03
CA VAL A 113 -9.38 14.58 6.32
C VAL A 113 -9.71 15.92 5.69
N ARG A 114 -9.60 17.00 6.45
CA ARG A 114 -9.89 18.36 5.98
C ARG A 114 -9.00 18.73 4.78
N ASN A 115 -7.70 18.45 4.89
CA ASN A 115 -6.76 18.77 3.82
C ASN A 115 -6.97 17.86 2.61
N THR A 116 -7.23 16.56 2.78
CA THR A 116 -7.52 15.64 1.67
C THR A 116 -8.79 16.01 0.90
N ARG A 117 -9.81 16.46 1.59
CA ARG A 117 -11.04 16.95 0.96
C ARG A 117 -10.81 18.23 0.15
N LYS A 118 -9.95 19.12 0.66
CA LYS A 118 -9.62 20.41 0.03
C LYS A 118 -8.73 20.25 -1.19
N ASP A 119 -7.75 19.34 -1.13
CA ASP A 119 -6.77 19.18 -2.20
C ASP A 119 -7.45 18.60 -3.45
N SER A 120 -7.05 19.13 -4.61
CA SER A 120 -7.49 18.65 -5.92
C SER A 120 -6.96 17.24 -6.21
N PHE A 121 -7.53 16.60 -7.24
CA PHE A 121 -7.03 15.34 -7.75
C PHE A 121 -5.55 15.42 -8.13
N GLU A 122 -5.15 16.46 -8.85
CA GLU A 122 -3.78 16.67 -9.33
C GLU A 122 -2.79 16.87 -8.18
N GLU A 123 -3.17 17.61 -7.13
CA GLU A 123 -2.32 17.82 -5.96
C GLU A 123 -2.10 16.51 -5.22
N LEU A 124 -3.15 15.75 -4.97
CA LEU A 124 -3.05 14.42 -4.33
C LEU A 124 -2.22 13.46 -5.19
N TYR A 125 -2.47 13.41 -6.51
CA TYR A 125 -1.74 12.54 -7.42
C TYR A 125 -0.23 12.85 -7.46
N ASN A 126 0.12 14.10 -7.67
CA ASN A 126 1.53 14.51 -7.80
C ASN A 126 2.31 14.24 -6.50
N LYS A 127 1.72 14.56 -5.35
CA LYS A 127 2.29 14.27 -4.05
C LYS A 127 2.49 12.78 -3.84
N SER A 128 1.45 11.97 -4.08
CA SER A 128 1.48 10.53 -3.87
C SER A 128 2.45 9.83 -4.81
N MET A 129 2.55 10.25 -6.08
CA MET A 129 3.56 9.74 -7.02
C MET A 129 4.98 10.08 -6.59
N GLY A 130 5.21 11.26 -6.01
CA GLY A 130 6.51 11.63 -5.42
C GLY A 130 6.89 10.66 -4.29
N LEU A 131 5.99 10.43 -3.34
CA LEU A 131 6.18 9.50 -2.24
C LEU A 131 6.38 8.05 -2.72
N LEU A 132 5.59 7.61 -3.71
CA LEU A 132 5.72 6.27 -4.30
C LEU A 132 7.09 6.06 -4.93
N ASN A 133 7.63 7.08 -5.62
CA ASN A 133 8.97 7.03 -6.18
C ASN A 133 10.07 6.94 -5.11
N ASP A 134 9.87 7.54 -3.96
CA ASP A 134 10.81 7.41 -2.84
C ASP A 134 10.72 6.01 -2.19
N ILE A 135 9.53 5.49 -2.00
CA ILE A 135 9.28 4.13 -1.52
C ILE A 135 9.93 3.09 -2.45
N LYS A 136 9.82 3.27 -3.76
CA LYS A 136 10.48 2.41 -4.77
C LYS A 136 11.99 2.33 -4.58
N LYS A 137 12.65 3.42 -4.21
CA LYS A 137 14.11 3.45 -3.95
C LYS A 137 14.51 2.61 -2.73
N LEU A 138 13.56 2.31 -1.84
CA LEU A 138 13.74 1.44 -0.68
C LEU A 138 13.56 -0.06 -1.00
N GLY A 139 13.29 -0.41 -2.28
CA GLY A 139 13.14 -1.78 -2.72
C GLY A 139 11.72 -2.34 -2.59
N ILE A 140 10.73 -1.50 -2.31
CA ILE A 140 9.32 -1.91 -2.27
C ILE A 140 8.80 -2.04 -3.71
N THR A 141 8.23 -3.20 -4.03
CA THR A 141 7.69 -3.54 -5.36
C THR A 141 6.19 -3.77 -5.32
N THR A 142 5.61 -3.98 -4.13
CA THR A 142 4.18 -4.16 -3.92
C THR A 142 3.76 -3.34 -2.71
N ILE A 143 2.65 -2.60 -2.83
CA ILE A 143 2.16 -1.73 -1.77
C ILE A 143 0.63 -1.78 -1.68
N GLU A 144 0.10 -1.89 -0.47
CA GLU A 144 -1.31 -1.61 -0.21
C GLU A 144 -1.49 -0.11 0.01
N ILE A 145 -2.44 0.50 -0.71
CA ILE A 145 -2.83 1.88 -0.51
C ILE A 145 -4.32 1.93 -0.16
N LYS A 146 -4.60 2.33 1.07
CA LYS A 146 -5.96 2.51 1.58
C LYS A 146 -6.43 3.94 1.35
N SER A 147 -7.72 4.11 1.07
CA SER A 147 -8.43 5.39 1.27
C SER A 147 -8.65 5.66 2.77
N GLY A 148 -9.63 6.42 3.16
CA GLY A 148 -10.00 6.62 4.57
C GLY A 148 -9.67 8.01 5.12
N TYR A 149 -9.34 8.95 4.25
CA TYR A 149 -9.25 10.37 4.59
C TYR A 149 -10.27 11.23 3.83
N GLY A 150 -11.15 10.60 3.04
CA GLY A 150 -12.31 11.25 2.44
C GLY A 150 -13.46 11.33 3.42
N LEU A 151 -13.85 10.19 3.97
CA LEU A 151 -14.95 9.95 4.90
C LEU A 151 -16.33 10.40 4.36
N ASP A 152 -16.43 10.67 3.07
CA ASP A 152 -17.65 10.85 2.31
C ASP A 152 -17.48 10.25 0.91
N ILE A 153 -18.59 10.01 0.20
CA ILE A 153 -18.57 9.37 -1.13
C ILE A 153 -17.64 10.09 -2.09
N ALA A 154 -17.77 11.40 -2.21
CA ALA A 154 -17.04 12.16 -3.22
C ALA A 154 -15.51 12.09 -2.99
N ASN A 155 -15.08 12.24 -1.75
CA ASN A 155 -13.67 12.32 -1.41
C ASN A 155 -13.02 10.94 -1.26
N GLU A 156 -13.75 9.91 -0.79
CA GLU A 156 -13.27 8.52 -0.83
C GLU A 156 -13.07 8.06 -2.28
N MET A 157 -14.04 8.31 -3.15
CA MET A 157 -13.91 7.99 -4.58
C MET A 157 -12.76 8.77 -5.22
N LYS A 158 -12.57 10.05 -4.90
CA LYS A 158 -11.44 10.85 -5.37
C LYS A 158 -10.10 10.22 -4.99
N GLN A 159 -9.93 9.77 -3.73
CA GLN A 159 -8.71 9.06 -3.31
C GLN A 159 -8.48 7.78 -4.11
N LEU A 160 -9.51 6.96 -4.28
CA LEU A 160 -9.43 5.70 -5.03
C LEU A 160 -9.16 5.94 -6.52
N GLU A 161 -9.71 6.99 -7.10
CA GLU A 161 -9.41 7.41 -8.48
C GLU A 161 -7.94 7.85 -8.64
N VAL A 162 -7.39 8.56 -7.65
CA VAL A 162 -5.95 8.89 -7.61
C VAL A 162 -5.12 7.61 -7.58
N ILE A 163 -5.45 6.65 -6.70
CA ILE A 163 -4.77 5.36 -6.61
C ILE A 163 -4.84 4.61 -7.95
N ARG A 164 -6.01 4.58 -8.60
CA ARG A 164 -6.19 3.96 -9.92
C ARG A 164 -5.30 4.61 -10.97
N GLU A 165 -5.20 5.93 -11.00
CA GLU A 165 -4.33 6.63 -11.94
C GLU A 165 -2.85 6.37 -11.66
N MET A 166 -2.45 6.29 -10.39
CA MET A 166 -1.10 5.87 -10.01
C MET A 166 -0.75 4.47 -10.54
N ARG A 167 -1.68 3.50 -10.46
CA ARG A 167 -1.50 2.13 -10.97
C ARG A 167 -1.16 2.09 -12.46
N LYS A 168 -1.72 3.00 -13.25
CA LYS A 168 -1.44 3.10 -14.70
C LYS A 168 -0.04 3.64 -15.00
N ASN A 169 0.55 4.36 -14.07
CA ASN A 169 1.78 5.15 -14.27
C ASN A 169 2.98 4.65 -13.45
N THR A 170 2.92 3.44 -12.91
CA THR A 170 4.01 2.83 -12.14
C THR A 170 4.20 1.35 -12.48
N LEU A 171 5.39 0.83 -12.16
CA LEU A 171 5.68 -0.62 -12.19
C LEU A 171 5.54 -1.27 -10.82
N ILE A 172 5.18 -0.50 -9.78
CA ILE A 172 4.89 -1.06 -8.45
C ILE A 172 3.48 -1.64 -8.49
N ASP A 173 3.32 -2.86 -8.00
CA ASP A 173 2.00 -3.45 -7.81
C ASP A 173 1.28 -2.75 -6.67
N ILE A 174 0.19 -2.05 -6.99
CA ILE A 174 -0.63 -1.36 -6.00
C ILE A 174 -1.91 -2.14 -5.75
N CYS A 175 -2.14 -2.52 -4.49
CA CYS A 175 -3.37 -3.12 -3.99
C CYS A 175 -4.26 -2.03 -3.39
N PRO A 176 -5.31 -1.55 -4.09
CA PRO A 176 -6.18 -0.50 -3.58
C PRO A 176 -7.20 -1.08 -2.60
N THR A 177 -7.33 -0.44 -1.44
CA THR A 177 -8.27 -0.82 -0.37
C THR A 177 -9.19 0.35 -0.05
N PHE A 178 -10.49 0.13 -0.09
CA PHE A 178 -11.48 1.07 0.42
C PHE A 178 -11.52 1.00 1.95
N MET A 179 -11.40 2.15 2.61
CA MET A 179 -11.45 2.24 4.07
C MET A 179 -12.28 3.44 4.55
N GLY A 180 -13.51 3.60 4.03
CA GLY A 180 -14.45 4.60 4.53
C GLY A 180 -14.71 4.51 6.04
N ALA A 181 -14.52 3.33 6.62
CA ALA A 181 -14.57 3.06 8.06
C ALA A 181 -13.21 3.28 8.77
N HIS A 182 -12.47 4.33 8.44
CA HIS A 182 -11.21 4.70 9.11
C HIS A 182 -11.44 5.57 10.37
N ALA A 183 -12.41 6.46 10.30
CA ALA A 183 -12.89 7.26 11.44
C ALA A 183 -14.34 7.65 11.17
N VAL A 184 -15.06 8.06 12.21
CA VAL A 184 -16.39 8.66 12.02
C VAL A 184 -16.22 10.05 11.41
N ALA A 185 -16.92 10.32 10.32
CA ALA A 185 -16.85 11.61 9.63
C ALA A 185 -17.32 12.75 10.55
N PRO A 186 -16.74 13.96 10.45
CA PRO A 186 -17.13 15.09 11.29
C PRO A 186 -18.63 15.40 11.25
N GLU A 187 -19.27 15.20 10.12
CA GLU A 187 -20.72 15.40 9.91
C GLU A 187 -21.59 14.41 10.72
N PHE A 188 -20.99 13.29 11.10
CA PHE A 188 -21.62 12.25 11.92
C PHE A 188 -21.05 12.19 13.34
N ALA A 189 -20.46 13.28 13.85
CA ALA A 189 -19.89 13.31 15.19
C ALA A 189 -20.93 12.89 16.26
N GLY A 190 -20.60 11.85 17.06
CA GLY A 190 -21.49 11.26 18.04
C GLY A 190 -22.58 10.33 17.47
N LYS A 191 -22.57 10.04 16.17
CA LYS A 191 -23.57 9.26 15.45
C LYS A 191 -22.91 8.12 14.66
N GLY A 192 -22.08 7.31 15.33
CA GLY A 192 -21.30 6.26 14.70
C GLY A 192 -22.14 5.25 13.91
N ASP A 193 -23.31 4.85 14.46
CA ASP A 193 -24.20 3.90 13.78
C ASP A 193 -24.82 4.50 12.50
N GLU A 194 -25.22 5.77 12.52
CA GLU A 194 -25.71 6.46 11.31
C GLU A 194 -24.61 6.54 10.24
N TYR A 195 -23.35 6.69 10.66
CA TYR A 195 -22.22 6.69 9.74
C TYR A 195 -21.93 5.30 9.15
N VAL A 196 -22.06 4.24 9.95
CA VAL A 196 -21.99 2.85 9.46
C VAL A 196 -23.09 2.60 8.43
N ASP A 197 -24.32 3.02 8.71
CA ASP A 197 -25.44 2.91 7.76
C ASP A 197 -25.14 3.66 6.45
N TYR A 198 -24.52 4.84 6.51
CA TYR A 198 -24.08 5.59 5.33
C TYR A 198 -23.00 4.84 4.53
N ILE A 199 -22.01 4.26 5.21
CA ILE A 199 -20.97 3.44 4.54
C ILE A 199 -21.61 2.24 3.83
N VAL A 200 -22.46 1.49 4.52
CA VAL A 200 -23.04 0.25 4.02
C VAL A 200 -24.05 0.48 2.91
N ASN A 201 -24.91 1.49 3.06
CA ASN A 201 -26.04 1.69 2.16
C ASN A 201 -25.77 2.67 1.02
N GLU A 202 -24.71 3.49 1.11
CA GLU A 202 -24.40 4.50 0.10
C GLU A 202 -22.99 4.37 -0.45
N MET A 203 -21.93 4.36 0.40
CA MET A 203 -20.54 4.37 -0.08
C MET A 203 -20.14 3.06 -0.77
N ILE A 204 -20.41 1.91 -0.14
CA ILE A 204 -20.07 0.59 -0.70
C ILE A 204 -20.85 0.31 -2.00
N PRO A 205 -22.16 0.57 -2.09
CA PRO A 205 -22.89 0.44 -3.34
C PRO A 205 -22.35 1.32 -4.47
N GLU A 206 -21.99 2.58 -4.19
CA GLU A 206 -21.37 3.46 -5.20
C GLU A 206 -20.01 2.94 -5.67
N LEU A 207 -19.16 2.46 -4.74
CA LEU A 207 -17.90 1.81 -5.08
C LEU A 207 -18.13 0.57 -5.96
N ALA A 208 -19.08 -0.29 -5.59
CA ALA A 208 -19.41 -1.49 -6.35
C ALA A 208 -19.90 -1.16 -7.76
N ARG A 209 -20.74 -0.14 -7.91
CA ARG A 209 -21.21 0.37 -9.20
C ARG A 209 -20.03 0.82 -10.06
N ARG A 210 -19.12 1.66 -9.52
CA ARG A 210 -17.95 2.15 -10.25
C ARG A 210 -16.98 1.03 -10.61
N ASN A 211 -16.74 0.07 -9.71
CA ASN A 211 -15.91 -1.10 -10.00
C ASN A 211 -16.46 -1.95 -11.16
N HIS A 212 -17.79 -2.01 -11.33
CA HIS A 212 -18.40 -2.74 -12.43
C HIS A 212 -18.31 -2.02 -13.78
N GLU A 213 -18.30 -0.69 -13.76
CA GLU A 213 -18.26 0.14 -14.97
C GLU A 213 -16.84 0.34 -15.53
N GLU A 214 -15.81 0.02 -14.74
CA GLU A 214 -14.42 0.34 -15.06
C GLU A 214 -13.58 -0.92 -15.30
N GLU A 215 -12.70 -0.89 -16.29
CA GLU A 215 -11.78 -2.00 -16.58
C GLU A 215 -10.80 -2.27 -15.43
N ILE A 216 -10.34 -1.20 -14.76
CA ILE A 216 -9.45 -1.28 -13.59
C ILE A 216 -10.27 -0.90 -12.36
N PRO A 217 -10.53 -1.84 -11.43
CA PRO A 217 -11.35 -1.54 -10.25
C PRO A 217 -10.68 -0.49 -9.36
N LEU A 218 -11.52 0.36 -8.74
CA LEU A 218 -11.08 1.39 -7.79
C LEU A 218 -10.53 0.78 -6.51
N ALA A 219 -11.17 -0.28 -6.00
CA ALA A 219 -10.68 -1.04 -4.86
C ALA A 219 -10.95 -2.54 -5.04
N VAL A 220 -10.06 -3.37 -4.49
CA VAL A 220 -10.19 -4.84 -4.48
C VAL A 220 -10.36 -5.39 -3.07
N PHE A 221 -10.11 -4.58 -2.07
CA PHE A 221 -10.29 -4.89 -0.65
C PHE A 221 -11.10 -3.80 0.04
N CYS A 222 -11.69 -4.16 1.17
CA CYS A 222 -12.32 -3.26 2.12
C CYS A 222 -11.74 -3.52 3.51
N ASP A 223 -11.46 -2.46 4.26
CA ASP A 223 -10.94 -2.54 5.63
C ASP A 223 -11.71 -1.65 6.58
N VAL A 224 -11.65 -1.96 7.87
CA VAL A 224 -12.33 -1.26 8.96
C VAL A 224 -11.37 -1.05 10.12
N PHE A 225 -11.31 0.16 10.65
CA PHE A 225 -10.55 0.45 11.86
C PHE A 225 -11.36 0.08 13.11
N CYS A 226 -11.31 -1.20 13.49
CA CYS A 226 -11.96 -1.73 14.68
C CYS A 226 -11.14 -1.41 15.92
N GLU A 227 -11.38 -0.26 16.54
CA GLU A 227 -10.69 0.24 17.71
C GLU A 227 -11.66 1.06 18.58
N THR A 228 -11.40 1.14 19.89
CA THR A 228 -12.28 1.82 20.88
C THR A 228 -12.60 3.27 20.49
N SER A 229 -11.69 3.95 19.81
CA SER A 229 -11.85 5.34 19.39
C SER A 229 -12.44 5.52 17.99
N ALA A 230 -12.75 4.44 17.28
CA ALA A 230 -13.27 4.46 15.91
C ALA A 230 -14.55 3.63 15.80
N PHE A 231 -14.44 2.35 15.45
CA PHE A 231 -15.59 1.45 15.30
C PHE A 231 -15.46 0.26 16.23
N ASN A 232 -16.55 -0.08 16.92
CA ASN A 232 -16.59 -1.27 17.77
C ASN A 232 -16.76 -2.56 16.92
N VAL A 233 -16.71 -3.72 17.59
CA VAL A 233 -16.80 -5.04 16.92
C VAL A 233 -18.12 -5.23 16.18
N ASP A 234 -19.24 -4.76 16.74
CA ASP A 234 -20.55 -4.95 16.11
C ASP A 234 -20.72 -4.03 14.89
N GLN A 235 -20.18 -2.81 14.93
CA GLN A 235 -20.12 -1.88 13.80
C GLN A 235 -19.17 -2.39 12.68
N SER A 236 -18.16 -3.15 13.05
CA SER A 236 -17.17 -3.68 12.10
C SER A 236 -17.64 -4.96 11.38
N ARG A 237 -18.67 -5.64 11.89
CA ARG A 237 -19.29 -6.83 11.30
C ARG A 237 -20.31 -6.51 10.23
#